data_7d542abc64c5a8a3ff52b4a4f1326297
#
_entry.id   7d542abc64c5a8a3ff52b4a4f1326297
#
_cell.length_a   1.000
_cell.length_b   1.000
_cell.length_c   1.000
_cell.angle_alpha   90.00
_cell.angle_beta   90.00
_cell.angle_gamma   90.00
#
_symmetry.space_group_name_H-M   'P 1'
#
loop_
_entity.id
_entity.type
_entity.pdbx_description
1 polymer ?
#
loop_
_entity_poly.entity_id
_entity_poly.type
_entity_poly.pdbx_seq_one_letter_code
_entity_poly.pdbx_strand_id
1 'polypeptide(L)'
;SVDGAGVVLPRDGRPAHFRLHFSLPAPDPALTQWQLRFHRVEVDELRSSAPGWQPEPQSFFRPGSEDGLLPMSFQQGLPVEWSGAQTIDVVASSELLRTLRPQVVRLAQGHEQDKRNLAIAVTLYASVLVLAVVAMSLLLGARELSFLSFLAFMAASLLQMLLANGHAYALPALAWRGALGAQGLNLSMLLVCASGISVARDYA
;
A
#
# COMPACT_ATOMS: atom_id res chain seq x y z
N SER A 1 4.44 11.83 17.33
CA SER A 1 5.06 10.97 16.32
C SER A 1 6.57 11.11 16.42
N VAL A 2 7.28 10.02 16.36
CA VAL A 2 8.73 10.02 16.19
C VAL A 2 8.98 9.55 14.76
N ASP A 3 9.46 10.45 13.91
CA ASP A 3 9.81 10.12 12.53
C ASP A 3 11.24 9.58 12.51
N GLY A 4 11.39 8.34 12.10
CA GLY A 4 12.71 7.71 11.93
C GLY A 4 13.36 8.08 10.60
N ALA A 5 14.68 7.98 10.54
CA ALA A 5 15.42 8.05 9.30
C ALA A 5 14.95 6.93 8.34
N GLY A 6 14.80 7.26 7.05
CA GLY A 6 14.42 6.28 6.05
C GLY A 6 15.52 5.24 5.84
N VAL A 7 15.15 3.97 5.81
CA VAL A 7 16.06 2.85 5.50
C VAL A 7 15.81 2.42 4.06
N VAL A 8 16.86 2.44 3.24
CA VAL A 8 16.79 2.01 1.84
C VAL A 8 16.93 0.48 1.78
N LEU A 9 15.93 -0.19 1.22
CA LEU A 9 15.98 -1.64 0.98
C LEU A 9 16.72 -1.92 -0.33
N PRO A 10 17.57 -2.96 -0.36
CA PRO A 10 18.23 -3.39 -1.59
C PRO A 10 17.21 -3.95 -2.59
N ARG A 11 17.52 -3.84 -3.88
CA ARG A 11 16.65 -4.28 -4.99
C ARG A 11 16.74 -5.79 -5.27
N ASP A 12 17.57 -6.51 -4.57
CA ASP A 12 17.92 -7.91 -4.87
C ASP A 12 17.07 -8.94 -4.12
N GLY A 13 16.01 -8.50 -3.44
CA GLY A 13 15.14 -9.35 -2.64
C GLY A 13 15.79 -9.89 -1.36
N ARG A 14 17.05 -9.53 -1.10
CA ARG A 14 17.71 -9.95 0.14
C ARG A 14 17.13 -9.25 1.35
N PRO A 15 16.99 -9.96 2.48
CA PRO A 15 16.51 -9.34 3.70
C PRO A 15 17.52 -8.30 4.22
N ALA A 16 17.06 -7.08 4.41
CA ALA A 16 17.78 -6.04 5.11
C ALA A 16 17.43 -6.07 6.59
N HIS A 17 18.45 -6.05 7.45
CA HIS A 17 18.30 -6.04 8.89
C HIS A 17 18.63 -4.65 9.41
N PHE A 18 17.74 -4.07 10.19
CA PHE A 18 17.98 -2.79 10.83
C PHE A 18 17.33 -2.75 12.21
N ARG A 19 17.81 -1.84 13.04
CA ARG A 19 17.36 -1.69 14.41
C ARG A 19 16.76 -0.31 14.63
N LEU A 20 15.56 -0.30 15.20
CA LEU A 20 14.86 0.92 15.54
C LEU A 20 15.03 1.21 17.02
N HIS A 21 15.47 2.42 17.34
CA HIS A 21 15.54 2.92 18.70
C HIS A 21 14.57 4.09 18.86
N PHE A 22 13.70 4.03 19.84
CA PHE A 22 12.76 5.10 20.15
C PHE A 22 12.42 5.11 21.63
N SER A 23 11.85 6.21 22.11
CA SER A 23 11.41 6.33 23.49
C SER A 23 9.91 6.57 23.53
N LEU A 24 9.22 5.78 24.35
CA LEU A 24 7.80 5.96 24.63
C LEU A 24 7.62 6.73 25.93
N PRO A 25 6.62 7.62 26.03
CA PRO A 25 6.27 8.23 27.30
C PRO A 25 5.75 7.18 28.27
N ALA A 26 5.68 7.55 29.56
CA ALA A 26 5.09 6.67 30.57
C ALA A 26 3.68 6.22 30.15
N PRO A 27 3.29 4.96 30.41
CA PRO A 27 2.00 4.45 30.03
C PRO A 27 0.90 5.24 30.75
N ASP A 28 -0.01 5.80 29.98
CA ASP A 28 -1.25 6.35 30.48
C ASP A 28 -2.35 5.32 30.23
N PRO A 29 -2.83 4.64 31.27
CA PRO A 29 -3.81 3.56 31.11
C PRO A 29 -5.14 4.02 30.48
N ALA A 30 -5.39 5.32 30.47
CA ALA A 30 -6.64 5.86 29.92
C ALA A 30 -6.59 6.17 28.41
N LEU A 31 -5.41 6.28 27.78
CA LEU A 31 -5.34 7.00 26.51
C LEU A 31 -4.41 6.48 25.42
N THR A 32 -3.50 5.52 25.63
CA THR A 32 -2.45 5.44 24.61
C THR A 32 -1.99 4.01 24.26
N GLN A 33 -2.74 3.40 23.35
CA GLN A 33 -2.15 2.34 22.53
C GLN A 33 -1.25 2.98 21.46
N TRP A 34 -0.01 2.54 21.41
CA TRP A 34 0.97 2.92 20.40
C TRP A 34 1.05 1.85 19.32
N GLN A 35 1.38 2.28 18.11
CA GLN A 35 1.64 1.37 17.00
C GLN A 35 2.90 1.80 16.27
N LEU A 36 3.67 0.81 15.85
CA LEU A 36 4.73 0.97 14.87
C LEU A 36 4.10 0.91 13.49
N ARG A 37 4.39 1.92 12.67
CA ARG A 37 3.90 2.01 11.30
C ARG A 37 5.07 2.15 10.33
N PHE A 38 4.92 1.51 9.18
CA PHE A 38 5.78 1.74 8.04
C PHE A 38 4.92 2.30 6.92
N HIS A 39 5.28 3.50 6.48
CA HIS A 39 4.52 4.14 5.42
C HIS A 39 4.65 3.29 4.17
N ARG A 40 3.51 3.01 3.57
CA ARG A 40 3.22 2.38 2.29
C ARG A 40 4.44 2.06 1.42
N VAL A 41 4.84 0.82 1.42
CA VAL A 41 6.00 0.34 0.67
C VAL A 41 5.69 -1.05 0.15
N GLU A 42 5.98 -1.29 -1.10
CA GLU A 42 5.89 -2.64 -1.69
C GLU A 42 7.03 -3.50 -1.15
N VAL A 43 6.78 -4.15 -0.04
CA VAL A 43 7.70 -5.04 0.67
C VAL A 43 7.16 -6.47 0.57
N ASP A 44 8.03 -7.39 0.20
CA ASP A 44 7.67 -8.81 0.08
C ASP A 44 7.40 -9.41 1.45
N GLU A 45 8.23 -9.07 2.42
CA GLU A 45 8.08 -9.50 3.79
C GLU A 45 8.65 -8.47 4.76
N LEU A 46 7.90 -8.18 5.81
CA LEU A 46 8.28 -7.33 6.93
C LEU A 46 8.09 -8.10 8.23
N ARG A 47 9.16 -8.30 8.96
CA ARG A 47 9.16 -8.91 10.30
C ARG A 47 9.73 -7.94 11.31
N SER A 48 9.07 -7.79 12.43
CA SER A 48 9.57 -7.02 13.57
C SER A 48 9.66 -7.92 14.78
N SER A 49 10.65 -7.70 15.62
CA SER A 49 10.81 -8.48 16.85
C SER A 49 11.49 -7.67 17.95
N ALA A 50 11.08 -7.91 19.17
CA ALA A 50 11.70 -7.41 20.38
C ALA A 50 11.51 -8.43 21.51
N PRO A 51 12.21 -8.34 22.63
CA PRO A 51 12.01 -9.25 23.75
C PRO A 51 10.56 -9.29 24.23
N GLY A 52 9.93 -10.48 24.14
CA GLY A 52 8.54 -10.70 24.51
C GLY A 52 7.49 -10.18 23.51
N TRP A 53 7.90 -9.66 22.34
CA TRP A 53 6.99 -9.15 21.32
C TRP A 53 7.45 -9.57 19.92
N GLN A 54 6.59 -10.29 19.24
CA GLN A 54 6.81 -10.74 17.86
C GLN A 54 5.47 -10.79 17.11
N PRO A 55 5.10 -9.71 16.44
CA PRO A 55 3.88 -9.67 15.64
C PRO A 55 3.99 -10.58 14.41
N GLU A 56 2.85 -10.90 13.81
CA GLU A 56 2.83 -11.68 12.57
C GLU A 56 3.58 -10.95 11.45
N PRO A 57 4.31 -11.70 10.59
CA PRO A 57 4.94 -11.14 9.40
C PRO A 57 3.90 -10.50 8.49
N GLN A 58 4.20 -9.33 7.97
CA GLN A 58 3.33 -8.60 7.05
C GLN A 58 3.92 -8.57 5.65
N SER A 59 3.06 -8.55 4.63
CA SER A 59 3.47 -8.47 3.23
C SER A 59 2.52 -7.55 2.47
N PHE A 60 3.06 -6.71 1.60
CA PHE A 60 2.25 -5.85 0.73
C PHE A 60 1.40 -6.66 -0.25
N PHE A 61 1.94 -7.79 -0.73
CA PHE A 61 1.29 -8.64 -1.73
C PHE A 61 0.36 -9.69 -1.12
N ARG A 62 0.41 -9.89 0.20
CA ARG A 62 -0.41 -10.86 0.94
C ARG A 62 -0.90 -10.23 2.23
N PRO A 63 -1.87 -9.28 2.14
CA PRO A 63 -2.43 -8.67 3.33
C PRO A 63 -3.09 -9.73 4.21
N GLY A 64 -2.93 -9.61 5.52
CA GLY A 64 -3.54 -10.49 6.51
C GLY A 64 -5.06 -10.34 6.55
N SER A 65 -5.76 -11.36 7.03
CA SER A 65 -7.23 -11.34 7.17
C SER A 65 -7.71 -10.34 8.24
N GLU A 66 -6.83 -9.94 9.15
CA GLU A 66 -7.15 -9.02 10.26
C GLU A 66 -6.98 -7.54 9.90
N ASP A 67 -6.37 -7.24 8.75
CA ASP A 67 -6.04 -5.88 8.34
C ASP A 67 -7.26 -5.00 8.00
N GLY A 68 -8.47 -5.51 8.14
CA GLY A 68 -9.71 -4.78 7.94
C GLY A 68 -9.81 -4.18 6.53
N LEU A 69 -10.47 -3.03 6.42
CA LEU A 69 -10.55 -2.26 5.18
C LEU A 69 -9.21 -1.58 4.89
N LEU A 70 -8.19 -2.39 4.51
CA LEU A 70 -7.05 -1.94 3.70
C LEU A 70 -6.12 -0.93 4.38
N PRO A 71 -5.26 -1.36 5.28
CA PRO A 71 -4.19 -0.49 5.73
C PRO A 71 -3.28 -0.14 4.55
N MET A 72 -3.21 1.14 4.23
CA MET A 72 -2.23 1.68 3.29
C MET A 72 -0.84 1.78 3.93
N SER A 73 -0.64 1.17 5.09
CA SER A 73 0.59 1.12 5.86
C SER A 73 0.64 -0.17 6.65
N PHE A 74 1.83 -0.73 6.82
CA PHE A 74 2.02 -1.81 7.78
C PHE A 74 1.85 -1.27 9.18
N GLN A 75 1.07 -1.96 9.99
CA GLN A 75 0.72 -1.55 11.35
C GLN A 75 0.98 -2.70 12.31
N GLN A 76 1.71 -2.41 13.36
CA GLN A 76 2.00 -3.38 14.40
C GLN A 76 1.73 -2.73 15.76
N GLY A 77 0.74 -3.25 16.48
CA GLY A 77 0.43 -2.78 17.84
C GLY A 77 1.61 -3.01 18.76
N LEU A 78 2.00 -1.98 19.50
CA LEU A 78 3.04 -2.10 20.54
C LEU A 78 2.39 -2.52 21.85
N PRO A 79 3.10 -3.31 22.70
CA PRO A 79 2.61 -3.67 24.03
C PRO A 79 2.29 -2.43 24.89
N VAL A 80 1.16 -2.47 25.58
CA VAL A 80 0.67 -1.34 26.38
C VAL A 80 1.58 -1.00 27.55
N GLU A 81 2.28 -2.01 28.06
CA GLU A 81 3.23 -1.89 29.15
C GLU A 81 4.56 -1.23 28.78
N TRP A 82 4.83 -1.04 27.50
CA TRP A 82 6.10 -0.46 27.06
C TRP A 82 6.18 1.03 27.37
N SER A 83 7.30 1.41 27.98
CA SER A 83 7.65 2.78 28.30
C SER A 83 9.16 2.99 28.24
N GLY A 84 9.60 4.24 28.16
CA GLY A 84 11.02 4.58 28.08
C GLY A 84 11.67 4.14 26.77
N ALA A 85 12.97 3.91 26.81
CA ALA A 85 13.76 3.53 25.65
C ALA A 85 13.43 2.09 25.22
N GLN A 86 13.05 1.92 23.97
CA GLN A 86 12.72 0.63 23.35
C GLN A 86 13.59 0.39 22.13
N THR A 87 13.82 -0.87 21.85
CA THR A 87 14.59 -1.31 20.69
C THR A 87 13.84 -2.43 19.98
N ILE A 88 13.63 -2.28 18.69
CA ILE A 88 12.98 -3.27 17.82
C ILE A 88 13.94 -3.64 16.69
N ASP A 89 14.18 -4.94 16.51
CA ASP A 89 14.86 -5.46 15.34
C ASP A 89 13.84 -5.67 14.21
N VAL A 90 14.15 -5.15 13.03
CA VAL A 90 13.28 -5.23 11.86
C VAL A 90 14.05 -5.90 10.72
N VAL A 91 13.38 -6.84 10.07
CA VAL A 91 13.87 -7.52 8.87
C VAL A 91 12.86 -7.26 7.76
N ALA A 92 13.32 -6.71 6.66
CA ALA A 92 12.47 -6.44 5.51
C ALA A 92 13.15 -6.83 4.21
N SER A 93 12.39 -7.40 3.28
CA SER A 93 12.87 -7.73 1.94
C SER A 93 11.98 -7.09 0.86
N SER A 94 12.58 -6.68 -0.25
CA SER A 94 11.86 -6.15 -1.40
C SER A 94 12.61 -6.42 -2.69
N GLU A 95 11.90 -6.79 -3.75
CA GLU A 95 12.45 -6.88 -5.11
C GLU A 95 12.55 -5.49 -5.77
N LEU A 96 11.99 -4.46 -5.14
CA LEU A 96 12.00 -3.09 -5.63
C LEU A 96 12.86 -2.22 -4.72
N LEU A 97 13.56 -1.24 -5.31
CA LEU A 97 14.25 -0.22 -4.52
C LEU A 97 13.23 0.62 -3.75
N ARG A 98 13.19 0.50 -2.44
CA ARG A 98 12.24 1.19 -1.58
C ARG A 98 12.92 1.79 -0.36
N THR A 99 12.32 2.84 0.15
CA THR A 99 12.74 3.46 1.40
C THR A 99 11.66 3.23 2.45
N LEU A 100 11.97 2.42 3.45
CA LEU A 100 11.13 2.25 4.62
C LEU A 100 11.27 3.46 5.55
N ARG A 101 10.16 4.04 5.96
CA ARG A 101 10.11 5.11 6.96
C ARG A 101 9.30 4.65 8.15
N PRO A 102 9.96 4.20 9.22
CA PRO A 102 9.28 3.80 10.45
C PRO A 102 8.73 5.04 11.15
N GLN A 103 7.54 4.91 11.70
CA GLN A 103 6.87 5.93 12.52
C GLN A 103 6.24 5.25 13.73
N VAL A 104 6.38 5.84 14.89
CA VAL A 104 5.66 5.43 16.09
C VAL A 104 4.59 6.47 16.35
N VAL A 105 3.33 6.06 16.26
CA VAL A 105 2.16 6.94 16.37
C VAL A 105 1.13 6.37 17.35
N ARG A 106 0.27 7.22 17.86
CA ARG A 106 -0.89 6.78 18.64
C ARG A 106 -1.89 6.07 17.73
N LEU A 107 -2.52 5.01 18.21
CA LEU A 107 -3.49 4.24 17.45
C LEU A 107 -4.60 5.12 16.85
N ALA A 108 -5.15 6.05 17.64
CA ALA A 108 -6.19 6.97 17.18
C ALA A 108 -5.71 7.88 16.03
N GLN A 109 -4.48 8.40 16.11
CA GLN A 109 -3.89 9.22 15.06
C GLN A 109 -3.64 8.41 13.79
N GLY A 110 -3.21 7.16 13.95
CA GLY A 110 -3.01 6.23 12.84
C GLY A 110 -4.31 5.95 12.08
N HIS A 111 -5.37 5.63 12.80
CA HIS A 111 -6.69 5.38 12.21
C HIS A 111 -7.24 6.60 11.45
N GLU A 112 -7.05 7.81 11.98
CA GLU A 112 -7.50 9.02 11.30
C GLU A 112 -6.72 9.26 9.99
N GLN A 113 -5.44 8.98 10.00
CA GLN A 113 -4.59 9.05 8.81
C GLN A 113 -5.02 8.03 7.74
N ASP A 114 -5.38 6.80 8.16
CA ASP A 114 -5.85 5.76 7.25
C ASP A 114 -7.21 6.10 6.65
N LYS A 115 -8.15 6.61 7.44
CA LYS A 115 -9.44 7.08 6.95
C LYS A 115 -9.28 8.17 5.88
N ARG A 116 -8.40 9.13 6.13
CA ARG A 116 -8.11 10.20 5.17
C ARG A 116 -7.51 9.64 3.87
N ASN A 117 -6.53 8.74 3.97
CA ASN A 117 -5.88 8.14 2.81
C ASN A 117 -6.88 7.29 2.01
N LEU A 118 -7.73 6.52 2.70
CA LEU A 118 -8.78 5.74 2.08
C LEU A 118 -9.79 6.65 1.35
N ALA A 119 -10.22 7.75 1.97
CA ALA A 119 -11.13 8.70 1.35
C ALA A 119 -10.55 9.29 0.05
N ILE A 120 -9.26 9.65 0.05
CA ILE A 120 -8.56 10.12 -1.16
C ILE A 120 -8.54 9.02 -2.24
N ALA A 121 -8.17 7.79 -1.88
CA ALA A 121 -8.11 6.68 -2.82
C ALA A 121 -9.48 6.37 -3.44
N VAL A 122 -10.53 6.30 -2.61
CA VAL A 122 -11.91 6.07 -3.06
C VAL A 122 -12.39 7.18 -4.00
N THR A 123 -12.08 8.44 -3.68
CA THR A 123 -12.42 9.58 -4.55
C THR A 123 -11.75 9.46 -5.92
N LEU A 124 -10.47 9.08 -5.96
CA LEU A 124 -9.76 8.87 -7.22
C LEU A 124 -10.35 7.70 -8.02
N TYR A 125 -10.66 6.57 -7.38
CA TYR A 125 -11.30 5.43 -8.06
C TYR A 125 -12.68 5.79 -8.60
N ALA A 126 -13.49 6.49 -7.81
CA ALA A 126 -14.81 6.96 -8.25
C ALA A 126 -14.70 7.90 -9.47
N SER A 127 -13.71 8.80 -9.49
CA SER A 127 -13.48 9.71 -10.59
C SER A 127 -13.15 8.96 -11.88
N VAL A 128 -12.26 7.96 -11.81
CA VAL A 128 -11.92 7.12 -12.97
C VAL A 128 -13.13 6.32 -13.44
N LEU A 129 -13.93 5.79 -12.52
CA LEU A 129 -15.13 5.03 -12.84
C LEU A 129 -16.18 5.91 -13.54
N VAL A 130 -16.41 7.13 -13.06
CA VAL A 130 -17.32 8.09 -13.68
C VAL A 130 -16.88 8.41 -15.13
N LEU A 131 -15.58 8.66 -15.33
CA LEU A 131 -15.04 8.88 -16.68
C LEU A 131 -15.23 7.67 -17.58
N ALA A 132 -15.04 6.45 -17.06
CA ALA A 132 -15.28 5.22 -17.80
C ALA A 132 -16.76 5.05 -18.19
N VAL A 133 -17.69 5.39 -17.29
CA VAL A 133 -19.14 5.37 -17.59
C VAL A 133 -19.51 6.38 -18.66
N VAL A 134 -18.96 7.60 -18.61
CA VAL A 134 -19.16 8.62 -19.64
C VAL A 134 -18.61 8.13 -20.98
N ALA A 135 -17.40 7.60 -21.01
CA ALA A 135 -16.81 7.05 -22.24
C ALA A 135 -17.61 5.89 -22.80
N MET A 136 -18.14 5.00 -21.96
CA MET A 136 -19.02 3.91 -22.37
C MET A 136 -20.32 4.45 -22.99
N SER A 137 -20.91 5.46 -22.40
CA SER A 137 -22.13 6.10 -22.90
C SER A 137 -21.88 6.73 -24.29
N LEU A 138 -20.72 7.37 -24.48
CA LEU A 138 -20.33 7.94 -25.78
C LEU A 138 -20.05 6.85 -26.82
N LEU A 139 -19.39 5.75 -26.46
CA LEU A 139 -19.16 4.59 -27.31
C LEU A 139 -20.50 4.03 -27.83
N LEU A 140 -21.47 3.85 -26.95
CA LEU A 140 -22.79 3.34 -27.33
C LEU A 140 -23.61 4.31 -28.12
N GLY A 141 -23.51 5.62 -27.85
CA GLY A 141 -24.25 6.67 -28.54
C GLY A 141 -23.66 7.04 -29.90
N ALA A 142 -22.38 7.33 -29.98
CA ALA A 142 -21.70 7.75 -31.20
C ALA A 142 -21.20 6.57 -32.04
N ARG A 143 -21.10 5.37 -31.48
CA ARG A 143 -20.54 4.16 -32.11
C ARG A 143 -19.13 4.33 -32.67
N GLU A 144 -18.34 5.22 -32.06
CA GLU A 144 -16.97 5.46 -32.46
C GLU A 144 -16.04 4.51 -31.70
N LEU A 145 -15.28 3.69 -32.40
CA LEU A 145 -14.36 2.69 -31.83
C LEU A 145 -13.19 3.32 -31.08
N SER A 146 -12.88 4.60 -31.33
CA SER A 146 -11.85 5.34 -30.56
C SER A 146 -12.14 5.41 -29.07
N PHE A 147 -13.41 5.40 -28.65
CA PHE A 147 -13.76 5.32 -27.23
C PHE A 147 -13.42 3.98 -26.58
N LEU A 148 -13.23 2.91 -27.36
CA LEU A 148 -12.82 1.61 -26.84
C LEU A 148 -11.38 1.64 -26.33
N SER A 149 -10.46 2.30 -27.04
CA SER A 149 -9.08 2.49 -26.59
C SER A 149 -9.02 3.31 -25.31
N PHE A 150 -9.86 4.34 -25.20
CA PHE A 150 -9.97 5.15 -23.99
C PHE A 150 -10.51 4.34 -22.79
N LEU A 151 -11.52 3.50 -23.00
CA LEU A 151 -12.04 2.60 -21.96
C LEU A 151 -10.99 1.59 -21.51
N ALA A 152 -10.22 1.03 -22.44
CA ALA A 152 -9.13 0.12 -22.12
C ALA A 152 -8.06 0.82 -21.25
N PHE A 153 -7.73 2.08 -21.60
CA PHE A 153 -6.82 2.90 -20.80
C PHE A 153 -7.37 3.19 -19.39
N MET A 154 -8.65 3.53 -19.25
CA MET A 154 -9.27 3.74 -17.94
C MET A 154 -9.27 2.48 -17.10
N ALA A 155 -9.60 1.32 -17.69
CA ALA A 155 -9.58 0.04 -17.00
C ALA A 155 -8.17 -0.35 -16.55
N ALA A 156 -7.17 -0.18 -17.43
CA ALA A 156 -5.76 -0.43 -17.10
C ALA A 156 -5.27 0.52 -15.99
N SER A 157 -5.63 1.80 -16.04
CA SER A 157 -5.28 2.79 -15.04
C SER A 157 -5.91 2.48 -13.69
N LEU A 158 -7.18 2.09 -13.66
CA LEU A 158 -7.87 1.67 -12.44
C LEU A 158 -7.21 0.44 -11.83
N LEU A 159 -6.90 -0.57 -12.65
CA LEU A 159 -6.19 -1.77 -12.20
C LEU A 159 -4.81 -1.41 -11.62
N GLN A 160 -4.04 -0.57 -12.31
CA GLN A 160 -2.74 -0.11 -11.83
C GLN A 160 -2.86 0.61 -10.49
N MET A 161 -3.85 1.49 -10.33
CA MET A 161 -4.09 2.20 -9.08
C MET A 161 -4.47 1.24 -7.94
N LEU A 162 -5.30 0.24 -8.21
CA LEU A 162 -5.69 -0.79 -7.22
C LEU A 162 -4.50 -1.64 -6.79
N LEU A 163 -3.64 -2.04 -7.73
CA LEU A 163 -2.43 -2.82 -7.45
C LEU A 163 -1.39 -1.99 -6.70
N ALA A 164 -1.09 -0.78 -7.18
CA ALA A 164 -0.12 0.11 -6.57
C ALA A 164 -0.54 0.58 -5.17
N ASN A 165 -1.83 0.60 -4.88
CA ASN A 165 -2.39 0.93 -3.57
C ASN A 165 -2.53 -0.30 -2.64
N GLY A 166 -2.25 -1.51 -3.13
CA GLY A 166 -2.44 -2.75 -2.38
C GLY A 166 -3.89 -3.24 -2.31
N HIS A 167 -4.87 -2.40 -2.72
CA HIS A 167 -6.30 -2.71 -2.62
C HIS A 167 -6.70 -3.94 -3.44
N ALA A 168 -6.02 -4.17 -4.57
CA ALA A 168 -6.29 -5.33 -5.42
C ALA A 168 -6.02 -6.65 -4.70
N TYR A 169 -5.01 -6.70 -3.82
CA TYR A 169 -4.61 -7.93 -3.15
C TYR A 169 -5.59 -8.36 -2.05
N ALA A 170 -6.36 -7.42 -1.52
CA ALA A 170 -7.42 -7.70 -0.55
C ALA A 170 -8.75 -8.12 -1.22
N LEU A 171 -8.91 -7.90 -2.54
CA LEU A 171 -10.09 -8.35 -3.27
C LEU A 171 -9.97 -9.84 -3.61
N PRO A 172 -10.94 -10.71 -3.20
CA PRO A 172 -10.86 -12.14 -3.46
C PRO A 172 -10.66 -12.50 -4.94
N ALA A 173 -11.29 -11.73 -5.84
CA ALA A 173 -11.16 -11.92 -7.29
C ALA A 173 -9.77 -11.62 -7.84
N LEU A 174 -8.96 -10.84 -7.14
CA LEU A 174 -7.64 -10.39 -7.56
C LEU A 174 -6.51 -10.87 -6.63
N ALA A 175 -6.85 -11.55 -5.53
CA ALA A 175 -5.88 -12.00 -4.51
C ALA A 175 -4.79 -12.92 -5.10
N TRP A 176 -5.11 -13.72 -6.15
CA TRP A 176 -4.13 -14.57 -6.85
C TRP A 176 -2.98 -13.76 -7.46
N ARG A 177 -3.18 -12.48 -7.73
CA ARG A 177 -2.13 -11.60 -8.27
C ARG A 177 -1.02 -11.30 -7.28
N GLY A 178 -1.25 -11.51 -5.98
CA GLY A 178 -0.21 -11.45 -4.96
C GLY A 178 0.94 -12.45 -5.21
N ALA A 179 0.67 -13.56 -5.91
CA ALA A 179 1.70 -14.51 -6.32
C ALA A 179 2.66 -13.94 -7.39
N LEU A 180 2.24 -12.91 -8.13
CA LEU A 180 3.08 -12.23 -9.12
C LEU A 180 3.99 -11.16 -8.49
N GLY A 181 3.76 -10.79 -7.23
CA GLY A 181 4.58 -9.82 -6.52
C GLY A 181 4.80 -8.52 -7.32
N ALA A 182 6.05 -8.06 -7.34
CA ALA A 182 6.47 -6.88 -8.08
C ALA A 182 6.26 -6.98 -9.60
N GLN A 183 6.27 -8.19 -10.17
CA GLN A 183 6.04 -8.39 -11.61
C GLN A 183 4.62 -8.00 -12.00
N GLY A 184 3.63 -8.25 -11.14
CA GLY A 184 2.25 -7.83 -11.35
C GLY A 184 2.09 -6.31 -11.49
N LEU A 185 2.82 -5.54 -10.69
CA LEU A 185 2.88 -4.08 -10.79
C LEU A 185 3.52 -3.62 -12.12
N ASN A 186 4.63 -4.23 -12.50
CA ASN A 186 5.31 -3.90 -13.74
C ASN A 186 4.43 -4.21 -14.98
N LEU A 187 3.76 -5.38 -14.99
CA LEU A 187 2.85 -5.75 -16.07
C LEU A 187 1.66 -4.79 -16.19
N SER A 188 1.06 -4.39 -15.07
CA SER A 188 -0.04 -3.42 -15.11
C SER A 188 0.42 -2.03 -15.58
N MET A 189 1.63 -1.62 -15.23
CA MET A 189 2.22 -0.37 -15.75
C MET A 189 2.44 -0.43 -17.26
N LEU A 190 2.95 -1.55 -17.78
CA LEU A 190 3.09 -1.75 -19.23
C LEU A 190 1.74 -1.73 -19.95
N LEU A 191 0.71 -2.29 -19.33
CA LEU A 191 -0.66 -2.25 -19.88
C LEU A 191 -1.20 -0.82 -19.96
N VAL A 192 -0.96 0.01 -18.94
CA VAL A 192 -1.31 1.44 -18.95
C VAL A 192 -0.57 2.16 -20.07
N CYS A 193 0.74 1.95 -20.21
CA CYS A 193 1.52 2.58 -21.27
C CYS A 193 1.04 2.16 -22.67
N ALA A 194 0.81 0.87 -22.89
CA ALA A 194 0.34 0.35 -24.18
C ALA A 194 -1.04 0.89 -24.55
N SER A 195 -1.98 0.89 -23.60
CA SER A 195 -3.32 1.45 -23.84
C SER A 195 -3.29 2.97 -24.02
N GLY A 196 -2.42 3.70 -23.33
CA GLY A 196 -2.19 5.13 -23.50
C GLY A 196 -1.66 5.47 -24.90
N ILE A 197 -0.72 4.68 -25.42
CA ILE A 197 -0.23 4.82 -26.82
C ILE A 197 -1.37 4.59 -27.81
N SER A 198 -2.23 3.58 -27.58
CA SER A 198 -3.39 3.33 -28.44
C SER A 198 -4.34 4.51 -28.45
N VAL A 199 -4.64 5.10 -27.28
CA VAL A 199 -5.43 6.33 -27.19
C VAL A 199 -4.78 7.46 -28.00
N ALA A 200 -3.50 7.73 -27.77
CA ALA A 200 -2.80 8.78 -28.50
C ALA A 200 -2.85 8.60 -30.01
N ARG A 201 -2.72 7.37 -30.50
CA ARG A 201 -2.83 7.06 -31.93
C ARG A 201 -4.24 7.27 -32.49
N ASP A 202 -5.28 6.91 -31.73
CA ASP A 202 -6.66 6.96 -32.19
C ASP A 202 -7.24 8.40 -32.20
N TYR A 203 -6.59 9.33 -31.46
CA TYR A 203 -6.98 10.74 -31.35
C TYR A 203 -5.97 11.72 -31.99
N ALA A 204 -4.87 11.24 -32.58
CA ALA A 204 -3.91 12.04 -33.35
C ALA A 204 -4.28 12.11 -34.85
#